data_e17264586e214054a9c82e2ff1e3de31
#
_entry.id   e17264586e214054a9c82e2ff1e3de31
#
_cell.length_a   1.000
_cell.length_b   1.000
_cell.length_c   1.000
_cell.angle_alpha   90.00
_cell.angle_beta   90.00
_cell.angle_gamma   90.00
#
_symmetry.space_group_name_H-M   'P 1'
#
loop_
_entity.id
_entity.type
_entity.pdbx_description
1 polymer ?
#
loop_
_entity_poly.entity_id
_entity_poly.type
_entity_poly.pdbx_seq_one_letter_code
_entity_poly.pdbx_strand_id
1 'polypeptide(L)'
;MKTRLAVVFAIAGLAAASVQAQDAVVRPQQTIQFKANAYGCVSKDKLDAADHHAQAGEQQQMQEFFSGYQCVSTPSDSDFRVVRVVGHDVEFVNAANSDTEGLWANDRFIKQ
;
A
#
# COMPACT_ATOMS: atom_id res chain seq x y z
N MET A 1 -32.30 4.04 -39.15
CA MET A 1 -31.87 3.90 -38.81
C MET A 1 -31.23 3.92 -38.19
N LYS A 2 -31.19 4.16 -38.07
CA LYS A 2 -30.59 4.12 -37.56
C LYS A 2 -30.02 3.87 -36.73
N THR A 3 -30.17 3.80 -36.35
CA THR A 3 -29.66 3.52 -35.56
C THR A 3 -28.85 3.12 -35.15
N ARG A 4 -28.72 3.09 -35.17
CA ARG A 4 -27.87 2.67 -34.74
C ARG A 4 -26.95 2.93 -34.19
N LEU A 5 -26.97 3.18 -33.98
CA LEU A 5 -26.12 3.31 -33.48
C LEU A 5 -25.66 3.34 -32.65
N ALA A 6 -26.04 3.38 -32.43
CA ALA A 6 -25.57 3.40 -31.57
C ALA A 6 -25.00 2.78 -30.96
N VAL A 7 -24.98 2.59 -30.83
CA VAL A 7 -24.43 2.00 -30.24
C VAL A 7 -23.39 2.02 -29.85
N VAL A 8 -23.20 2.19 -29.99
CA VAL A 8 -22.25 2.10 -29.63
C VAL A 8 -21.61 2.61 -28.81
N PHE A 9 -21.68 2.86 -28.61
CA PHE A 9 -21.09 3.22 -27.90
C PHE A 9 -20.83 3.09 -27.02
N ALA A 10 -21.23 3.09 -27.02
CA ALA A 10 -21.07 3.05 -25.96
C ALA A 10 -20.29 2.19 -25.24
N ILE A 11 -20.23 1.65 -25.45
CA ILE A 11 -19.55 0.86 -24.94
C ILE A 11 -18.39 1.08 -24.57
N ALA A 12 -17.94 1.55 -25.20
CA ALA A 12 -16.69 1.74 -25.04
C ALA A 12 -16.36 2.27 -23.80
N GLY A 13 -16.92 3.13 -23.42
CA GLY A 13 -16.44 3.80 -22.31
C GLY A 13 -16.36 2.99 -21.13
N LEU A 14 -17.13 2.00 -21.08
CA LEU A 14 -17.03 1.30 -19.99
C LEU A 14 -15.89 0.62 -19.69
N ALA A 15 -15.27 0.08 -20.50
CA ALA A 15 -14.10 -0.68 -20.24
C ALA A 15 -13.04 0.13 -19.58
N ALA A 16 -12.87 1.32 -19.96
CA ALA A 16 -11.81 2.12 -19.41
C ALA A 16 -11.99 2.36 -17.94
N ALA A 17 -13.19 2.49 -17.51
CA ALA A 17 -13.40 2.79 -16.12
C ALA A 17 -12.98 1.66 -15.22
N SER A 18 -13.20 0.44 -15.63
CA SER A 18 -12.85 -0.64 -14.75
C SER A 18 -11.36 -0.79 -14.57
N VAL A 19 -10.60 -0.45 -15.58
CA VAL A 19 -9.16 -0.53 -15.45
C VAL A 19 -8.67 0.45 -14.42
N GLN A 20 -9.22 1.64 -14.40
CA GLN A 20 -8.74 2.63 -13.48
C GLN A 20 -9.03 2.30 -12.03
N ALA A 21 -10.07 1.54 -11.79
CA ALA A 21 -10.38 1.17 -10.42
C ALA A 21 -9.30 0.34 -9.78
N GLN A 22 -8.45 -0.31 -10.57
CA GLN A 22 -7.40 -1.13 -10.03
C GLN A 22 -6.18 -0.33 -9.59
N ASP A 23 -6.11 0.91 -10.01
CA ASP A 23 -4.97 1.74 -9.71
C ASP A 23 -5.30 2.74 -8.61
N ALA A 24 -5.97 2.26 -7.57
CA ALA A 24 -6.31 3.13 -6.46
C ALA A 24 -5.06 3.75 -5.87
N VAL A 25 -5.10 5.04 -5.68
CA VAL A 25 -3.95 5.80 -5.19
C VAL A 25 -4.13 6.05 -3.70
N VAL A 26 -3.09 5.73 -2.94
CA VAL A 26 -3.08 6.03 -1.51
C VAL A 26 -2.70 7.48 -1.31
N ARG A 27 -3.39 8.16 -0.43
CA ARG A 27 -3.21 9.60 -0.22
C ARG A 27 -2.96 9.92 1.25
N PRO A 28 -2.25 11.01 1.54
CA PRO A 28 -2.11 11.47 2.91
C PRO A 28 -3.47 11.68 3.57
N GLN A 29 -3.55 11.37 4.84
CA GLN A 29 -4.73 11.46 5.70
C GLN A 29 -5.78 10.37 5.44
N GLN A 30 -5.55 9.51 4.49
CA GLN A 30 -6.46 8.39 4.23
C GLN A 30 -6.32 7.35 5.34
N THR A 31 -7.45 6.75 5.74
CA THR A 31 -7.44 5.62 6.64
C THR A 31 -7.27 4.34 5.83
N ILE A 32 -6.35 3.48 6.26
CA ILE A 32 -6.04 2.25 5.55
C ILE A 32 -5.98 1.07 6.50
N GLN A 33 -6.09 -0.12 5.94
CA GLN A 33 -5.81 -1.37 6.64
C GLN A 33 -4.83 -2.17 5.79
N PHE A 34 -4.06 -3.05 6.43
CA PHE A 34 -3.07 -3.86 5.73
C PHE A 34 -3.60 -5.27 5.46
N LYS A 35 -3.08 -5.88 4.42
CA LYS A 35 -3.30 -7.29 4.13
C LYS A 35 -2.53 -8.12 5.15
N ALA A 36 -2.84 -9.42 5.19
CA ALA A 36 -2.07 -10.34 6.02
C ALA A 36 -0.61 -10.36 5.57
N ASN A 37 0.27 -10.62 6.50
CA ASN A 37 1.72 -10.72 6.27
C ASN A 37 2.39 -9.43 5.85
N ALA A 38 1.76 -8.31 6.12
CA ALA A 38 2.36 -7.00 5.86
C ALA A 38 3.32 -6.63 6.98
N TYR A 39 4.23 -5.72 6.68
CA TYR A 39 5.17 -5.21 7.68
C TYR A 39 5.46 -3.74 7.41
N GLY A 40 5.85 -3.06 8.47
CA GLY A 40 6.31 -1.68 8.40
C GLY A 40 7.69 -1.57 9.01
N CYS A 41 8.50 -0.64 8.52
CA CYS A 41 9.87 -0.45 8.97
C CYS A 41 10.07 0.96 9.48
N VAL A 42 11.11 1.16 10.31
CA VAL A 42 11.31 2.43 11.02
C VAL A 42 11.70 3.59 10.11
N SER A 43 12.13 3.32 8.90
CA SER A 43 12.46 4.37 7.94
C SER A 43 12.22 3.86 6.53
N LYS A 44 12.14 4.79 5.58
CA LYS A 44 12.00 4.42 4.18
C LYS A 44 13.19 3.60 3.71
N ASP A 45 14.41 3.96 4.13
CA ASP A 45 15.60 3.21 3.74
C ASP A 45 15.56 1.78 4.27
N LYS A 46 15.09 1.59 5.50
CA LYS A 46 14.98 0.24 6.04
C LYS A 46 13.89 -0.54 5.33
N LEU A 47 12.80 0.11 4.95
CA LEU A 47 11.76 -0.55 4.17
C LEU A 47 12.31 -1.01 2.82
N ASP A 48 13.01 -0.14 2.12
CA ASP A 48 13.54 -0.47 0.80
C ASP A 48 14.52 -1.64 0.90
N ALA A 49 15.36 -1.65 1.93
CA ALA A 49 16.28 -2.75 2.15
C ALA A 49 15.53 -4.06 2.49
N ALA A 50 14.53 -3.98 3.35
CA ALA A 50 13.73 -5.16 3.69
C ALA A 50 13.01 -5.71 2.48
N ASP A 51 12.42 -4.85 1.66
CA ASP A 51 11.75 -5.29 0.45
C ASP A 51 12.71 -5.95 -0.53
N HIS A 52 13.93 -5.44 -0.63
CA HIS A 52 14.94 -6.06 -1.47
C HIS A 52 15.26 -7.47 -0.98
N HIS A 53 15.46 -7.64 0.32
CA HIS A 53 15.72 -8.96 0.90
C HIS A 53 14.53 -9.91 0.70
N ALA A 54 13.31 -9.39 0.89
CA ALA A 54 12.10 -10.20 0.75
C ALA A 54 11.96 -10.71 -0.68
N GLN A 55 12.19 -9.84 -1.66
CA GLN A 55 12.05 -10.21 -3.05
C GLN A 55 13.15 -11.14 -3.51
N ALA A 56 14.31 -11.08 -2.90
CA ALA A 56 15.42 -11.97 -3.20
C ALA A 56 15.34 -13.30 -2.45
N GLY A 57 14.34 -13.48 -1.58
CA GLY A 57 14.20 -14.72 -0.81
C GLY A 57 15.20 -14.85 0.32
N GLU A 58 15.76 -13.76 0.80
CA GLU A 58 16.80 -13.76 1.83
C GLU A 58 16.15 -13.73 3.21
N GLN A 59 15.64 -14.87 3.64
CA GLN A 59 14.85 -14.95 4.85
C GLN A 59 15.63 -14.62 6.11
N GLN A 60 16.91 -14.95 6.15
CA GLN A 60 17.73 -14.67 7.32
C GLN A 60 17.87 -13.16 7.53
N GLN A 61 18.12 -12.42 6.47
CA GLN A 61 18.22 -10.96 6.54
C GLN A 61 16.91 -10.34 6.98
N MET A 62 15.78 -10.87 6.47
CA MET A 62 14.48 -10.40 6.91
C MET A 62 14.29 -10.66 8.39
N GLN A 63 14.67 -11.83 8.87
CA GLN A 63 14.52 -12.16 10.28
C GLN A 63 15.34 -11.23 11.15
N GLU A 64 16.51 -10.82 10.71
CA GLU A 64 17.33 -9.88 11.46
C GLU A 64 16.67 -8.51 11.58
N PHE A 65 15.97 -8.07 10.54
CA PHE A 65 15.26 -6.81 10.58
C PHE A 65 14.13 -6.85 11.63
N PHE A 66 13.44 -7.97 11.73
CA PHE A 66 12.38 -8.13 12.73
C PHE A 66 12.96 -8.32 14.13
N SER A 67 14.01 -9.09 14.28
CA SER A 67 14.64 -9.31 15.59
C SER A 67 15.21 -8.03 16.16
N GLY A 68 15.75 -7.16 15.31
CA GLY A 68 16.30 -5.89 15.73
C GLY A 68 15.28 -4.76 15.79
N TYR A 69 14.01 -5.07 15.59
CA TYR A 69 12.92 -4.08 15.60
C TYR A 69 13.11 -2.97 14.55
N GLN A 70 13.84 -3.26 13.48
CA GLN A 70 13.91 -2.35 12.33
C GLN A 70 12.63 -2.40 11.53
N CYS A 71 11.97 -3.56 11.52
CA CYS A 71 10.66 -3.75 10.92
C CYS A 71 9.78 -4.54 11.88
N VAL A 72 8.48 -4.34 11.81
CA VAL A 72 7.52 -5.05 12.64
C VAL A 72 6.34 -5.47 11.77
N SER A 73 5.69 -6.55 12.16
CA SER A 73 4.47 -6.99 11.47
C SER A 73 3.34 -6.00 11.77
N THR A 74 2.51 -5.75 10.76
CA THR A 74 1.35 -4.87 10.95
C THR A 74 0.11 -5.73 11.01
N PRO A 75 -0.78 -5.47 12.00
CA PRO A 75 -2.02 -6.25 12.09
C PRO A 75 -2.94 -5.93 10.92
N SER A 76 -3.67 -6.93 10.46
CA SER A 76 -4.52 -6.79 9.27
C SER A 76 -5.91 -6.26 9.57
N ASP A 77 -6.27 -6.12 10.85
CA ASP A 77 -7.60 -5.69 11.24
C ASP A 77 -7.62 -4.35 11.95
N SER A 78 -6.51 -3.63 11.93
CA SER A 78 -6.39 -2.33 12.58
C SER A 78 -6.41 -1.21 11.56
N ASP A 79 -6.93 -0.07 11.98
CA ASP A 79 -6.96 1.12 11.13
C ASP A 79 -5.71 1.95 11.35
N PHE A 80 -5.14 2.40 10.26
CA PHE A 80 -3.97 3.28 10.28
C PHE A 80 -4.26 4.51 9.42
N ARG A 81 -3.56 5.59 9.70
CA ARG A 81 -3.69 6.83 8.95
C ARG A 81 -2.41 7.07 8.17
N VAL A 82 -2.54 7.40 6.90
CA VAL A 82 -1.39 7.71 6.05
C VAL A 82 -0.91 9.12 6.36
N VAL A 83 0.40 9.24 6.62
CA VAL A 83 1.04 10.54 6.87
C VAL A 83 1.67 11.06 5.58
N ARG A 84 2.34 10.20 4.84
CA ARG A 84 3.12 10.62 3.68
C ARG A 84 3.21 9.48 2.68
N VAL A 85 3.30 9.83 1.40
CA VAL A 85 3.47 8.85 0.32
C VAL A 85 4.65 9.27 -0.53
N VAL A 86 5.61 8.38 -0.74
CA VAL A 86 6.74 8.61 -1.62
C VAL A 86 6.84 7.40 -2.55
N GLY A 87 6.39 7.57 -3.78
CA GLY A 87 6.32 6.45 -4.72
C GLY A 87 5.34 5.40 -4.22
N HIS A 88 5.82 4.19 -4.03
CA HIS A 88 5.03 3.09 -3.48
C HIS A 88 5.23 2.89 -1.99
N ASP A 89 6.04 3.73 -1.36
CA ASP A 89 6.29 3.65 0.07
C ASP A 89 5.38 4.62 0.80
N VAL A 90 4.76 4.15 1.87
CA VAL A 90 3.73 4.90 2.60
C VAL A 90 4.14 4.96 4.06
N GLU A 91 4.19 6.17 4.60
CA GLU A 91 4.41 6.37 6.03
C GLU A 91 3.05 6.41 6.71
N PHE A 92 2.91 5.69 7.81
CA PHE A 92 1.62 5.55 8.48
C PHE A 92 1.77 5.52 9.99
N VAL A 93 0.68 5.90 10.67
CA VAL A 93 0.57 5.85 12.12
C VAL A 93 -0.76 5.21 12.47
N ASN A 94 -0.93 4.80 13.72
CA ASN A 94 -2.22 4.31 14.19
C ASN A 94 -3.26 5.41 13.96
N ALA A 95 -4.46 5.04 13.51
CA ALA A 95 -5.48 6.01 13.14
C ALA A 95 -5.90 6.93 14.28
N ALA A 96 -5.79 6.45 15.52
CA ALA A 96 -6.15 7.25 16.69
C ALA A 96 -5.01 8.17 17.14
N ASN A 97 -3.86 8.10 16.48
CA ASN A 97 -2.67 8.84 16.88
C ASN A 97 -2.51 10.07 15.99
N SER A 98 -2.08 11.17 16.55
CA SER A 98 -1.86 12.42 15.82
C SER A 98 -0.40 12.64 15.42
N ASP A 99 0.45 11.64 15.59
CA ASP A 99 1.86 11.76 15.24
C ASP A 99 2.02 12.05 13.76
N THR A 100 3.10 12.73 13.42
CA THR A 100 3.43 13.09 12.05
C THR A 100 4.55 12.25 11.48
N GLU A 101 5.11 11.34 12.27
CA GLU A 101 6.12 10.39 11.82
C GLU A 101 5.71 9.01 12.29
N GLY A 102 5.90 8.04 11.45
CA GLY A 102 5.49 6.69 11.75
C GLY A 102 6.38 5.65 11.08
N LEU A 103 5.79 4.51 10.83
CA LEU A 103 6.47 3.43 10.14
C LEU A 103 6.21 3.53 8.64
N TRP A 104 7.04 2.85 7.86
CA TRP A 104 6.94 2.85 6.41
C TRP A 104 6.60 1.46 5.92
N ALA A 105 5.66 1.38 4.99
CA ALA A 105 5.26 0.12 4.36
C ALA A 105 5.08 0.31 2.87
N ASN A 106 5.20 -0.76 2.10
CA ASN A 106 4.95 -0.70 0.68
C ASN A 106 3.44 -0.80 0.44
N ASP A 107 2.94 -0.05 -0.53
CA ASP A 107 1.50 0.04 -0.78
C ASP A 107 0.89 -1.27 -1.30
N ARG A 108 1.70 -2.22 -1.76
CA ARG A 108 1.16 -3.52 -2.19
C ARG A 108 0.51 -4.27 -1.03
N PHE A 109 0.84 -3.92 0.20
CA PHE A 109 0.28 -4.55 1.38
C PHE A 109 -0.99 -3.86 1.90
N ILE A 110 -1.43 -2.80 1.26
CA ILE A 110 -2.62 -2.06 1.69
C ILE A 110 -3.86 -2.67 1.05
N LYS A 111 -4.89 -2.90 1.85
CA LYS A 111 -6.17 -3.40 1.34
C LYS A 111 -6.80 -2.34 0.44
N GLN A 112 -7.38 -2.81 -0.65
CA GLN A 112 -8.06 -1.92 -1.60
C GLN A 112 -9.56 -1.93 -1.39
#